data_8352027334dfa3684c3f5e1e832cf55c
#
_entry.id   8352027334dfa3684c3f5e1e832cf55c
#
_cell.length_a   1.000
_cell.length_b   1.000
_cell.length_c   1.000
_cell.angle_alpha   90.00
_cell.angle_beta   90.00
_cell.angle_gamma   90.00
#
_symmetry.space_group_name_H-M   'P 1'
#
loop_
_entity.id
_entity.type
_entity.pdbx_description
1 polymer ?
#
loop_
_entity_poly.entity_id
_entity_poly.type
_entity_poly.pdbx_seq_one_letter_code
_entity_poly.pdbx_strand_id
1 'polypeptide(L)'
;MPVDCKGVDHADFSADGTYLVATCEFSGKLVKVDLRSETVVGYLDIGGSPQDIKLDPQGRIFYVADMTKGGVHEIDAATFTDTGFIPTGKDAHGLYPSRDAKVLYVSNRRGDSVTVIDFTTRQPVATWTIPGGGSPDMGGVSADGTMLWLSGRYDNVVYGFSTADGHLVAKIPAGRSPHGLCVWPQPGRYSLGHTGVTR
;
A
#
# COMPACT_ATOMS: atom_id res chain seq x y z
N MET A 1 18.15 3.87 -16.55
CA MET A 1 18.95 3.60 -15.30
C MET A 1 18.79 2.13 -14.93
N PRO A 2 19.85 1.34 -14.90
CA PRO A 2 19.77 -0.04 -14.39
C PRO A 2 19.62 -0.03 -12.86
N VAL A 3 18.85 -0.98 -12.32
CA VAL A 3 18.69 -1.24 -10.88
C VAL A 3 19.11 -2.67 -10.58
N ASP A 4 19.87 -2.85 -9.49
CA ASP A 4 20.37 -4.16 -9.05
C ASP A 4 19.37 -4.80 -8.07
N CYS A 5 18.15 -5.03 -8.53
CA CYS A 5 17.13 -5.78 -7.82
C CYS A 5 16.11 -6.38 -8.81
N LYS A 6 15.35 -7.36 -8.35
CA LYS A 6 14.36 -8.07 -9.16
C LYS A 6 12.95 -7.74 -8.70
N GLY A 7 12.04 -7.56 -9.67
CA GLY A 7 10.65 -7.26 -9.39
C GLY A 7 10.45 -5.86 -8.84
N VAL A 8 10.98 -4.82 -9.52
CA VAL A 8 10.60 -3.45 -9.18
C VAL A 8 9.11 -3.32 -9.41
N ASP A 9 8.36 -3.00 -8.36
CA ASP A 9 6.91 -3.05 -8.38
C ASP A 9 6.28 -1.69 -8.06
N HIS A 10 6.17 -1.33 -6.80
CA HIS A 10 5.55 -0.08 -6.37
C HIS A 10 6.59 0.96 -5.94
N ALA A 11 6.21 2.23 -6.03
CA ALA A 11 7.07 3.33 -5.60
C ALA A 11 6.25 4.45 -4.96
N ASP A 12 6.90 5.21 -4.07
CA ASP A 12 6.38 6.47 -3.57
C ASP A 12 7.51 7.50 -3.46
N PHE A 13 7.13 8.79 -3.50
CA PHE A 13 8.07 9.90 -3.48
C PHE A 13 8.32 10.42 -2.07
N SER A 14 9.51 10.98 -1.85
CA SER A 14 9.79 11.80 -0.68
C SER A 14 8.85 13.02 -0.61
N ALA A 15 8.64 13.56 0.59
CA ALA A 15 7.77 14.72 0.79
C ALA A 15 8.21 15.96 0.00
N ASP A 16 9.51 16.15 -0.18
CA ASP A 16 10.12 17.25 -0.94
C ASP A 16 10.26 16.95 -2.44
N GLY A 17 9.91 15.73 -2.87
CA GLY A 17 9.99 15.30 -4.28
C GLY A 17 11.42 15.13 -4.79
N THR A 18 12.43 15.04 -3.93
CA THR A 18 13.84 14.92 -4.36
C THR A 18 14.25 13.49 -4.67
N TYR A 19 13.60 12.50 -4.09
CA TYR A 19 13.85 11.09 -4.36
C TYR A 19 12.56 10.26 -4.35
N LEU A 20 12.63 9.07 -4.88
CA LEU A 20 11.63 8.02 -4.69
C LEU A 20 12.24 6.80 -4.02
N VAL A 21 11.38 6.02 -3.37
CA VAL A 21 11.71 4.66 -2.91
C VAL A 21 10.80 3.69 -3.64
N ALA A 22 11.36 2.64 -4.23
CA ALA A 22 10.60 1.58 -4.86
C ALA A 22 10.87 0.24 -4.20
N THR A 23 9.86 -0.63 -4.23
CA THR A 23 9.95 -2.01 -3.76
C THR A 23 10.54 -2.90 -4.83
N CYS A 24 11.30 -3.92 -4.40
CA CYS A 24 11.89 -4.96 -5.25
C CYS A 24 11.40 -6.32 -4.75
N GLU A 25 10.20 -6.70 -5.16
CA GLU A 25 9.43 -7.85 -4.66
C GLU A 25 10.24 -9.14 -4.56
N PHE A 26 10.93 -9.50 -5.65
CA PHE A 26 11.64 -10.79 -5.75
C PHE A 26 13.04 -10.77 -5.17
N SER A 27 13.48 -9.64 -4.62
CA SER A 27 14.79 -9.48 -3.99
C SER A 27 14.70 -9.18 -2.49
N GLY A 28 13.50 -8.94 -1.96
CA GLY A 28 13.32 -8.53 -0.56
C GLY A 28 14.01 -7.21 -0.23
N LYS A 29 14.07 -6.28 -1.19
CA LYS A 29 14.81 -5.02 -1.06
C LYS A 29 13.95 -3.82 -1.38
N LEU A 30 14.41 -2.67 -0.93
CA LEU A 30 13.99 -1.36 -1.41
C LEU A 30 15.13 -0.71 -2.18
N VAL A 31 14.80 0.09 -3.18
CA VAL A 31 15.75 0.92 -3.93
C VAL A 31 15.37 2.39 -3.78
N LYS A 32 16.34 3.23 -3.42
CA LYS A 32 16.21 4.68 -3.36
C LYS A 32 16.86 5.32 -4.57
N VAL A 33 16.11 6.19 -5.25
CA VAL A 33 16.55 6.86 -6.49
C VAL A 33 16.46 8.36 -6.31
N ASP A 34 17.56 9.06 -6.55
CA ASP A 34 17.58 10.52 -6.64
C ASP A 34 16.97 10.96 -7.97
N LEU A 35 15.95 11.83 -7.91
CA LEU A 35 15.17 12.23 -9.07
C LEU A 35 15.84 13.31 -9.91
N ARG A 36 16.79 14.03 -9.36
CA ARG A 36 17.51 15.08 -10.11
C ARG A 36 18.61 14.49 -10.98
N SER A 37 19.38 13.55 -10.41
CA SER A 37 20.47 12.87 -11.11
C SER A 37 20.02 11.63 -11.87
N GLU A 38 18.81 11.13 -11.59
CA GLU A 38 18.28 9.86 -12.09
C GLU A 38 19.21 8.68 -11.80
N THR A 39 19.76 8.66 -10.57
CA THR A 39 20.69 7.61 -10.13
C THR A 39 20.19 6.89 -8.88
N VAL A 40 20.55 5.62 -8.77
CA VAL A 40 20.35 4.87 -7.52
C VAL A 40 21.31 5.40 -6.47
N VAL A 41 20.77 5.80 -5.31
CA VAL A 41 21.57 6.30 -4.18
C VAL A 41 21.59 5.36 -3.00
N GLY A 42 20.83 4.26 -3.03
CA GLY A 42 20.88 3.25 -1.98
C GLY A 42 19.96 2.07 -2.20
N TYR A 43 20.29 0.98 -1.54
CA TYR A 43 19.44 -0.20 -1.37
C TYR A 43 19.29 -0.49 0.11
N LEU A 44 18.12 -0.98 0.51
CA LEU A 44 17.84 -1.46 1.86
C LEU A 44 17.30 -2.88 1.75
N ASP A 45 17.99 -3.84 2.38
CA ASP A 45 17.55 -5.22 2.48
C ASP A 45 16.59 -5.33 3.67
N ILE A 46 15.33 -5.64 3.40
CA ILE A 46 14.31 -5.85 4.44
C ILE A 46 13.83 -7.29 4.48
N GLY A 47 14.30 -8.13 3.54
CA GLY A 47 13.83 -9.50 3.34
C GLY A 47 12.39 -9.57 2.86
N GLY A 48 11.80 -10.77 2.94
CA GLY A 48 10.40 -10.99 2.57
C GLY A 48 10.08 -10.74 1.10
N SER A 49 8.88 -10.21 0.85
CA SER A 49 8.35 -9.90 -0.48
C SER A 49 7.63 -8.55 -0.42
N PRO A 50 8.39 -7.43 -0.44
CA PRO A 50 7.82 -6.09 -0.36
C PRO A 50 6.95 -5.79 -1.57
N GLN A 51 5.74 -5.28 -1.29
CA GLN A 51 4.71 -4.95 -2.27
C GLN A 51 4.52 -3.43 -2.32
N ASP A 52 3.36 -2.94 -1.91
CA ASP A 52 3.06 -1.52 -1.95
C ASP A 52 3.88 -0.71 -0.93
N ILE A 53 4.11 0.55 -1.25
CA ILE A 53 4.82 1.51 -0.40
C ILE A 53 4.08 2.82 -0.38
N LYS A 54 3.92 3.42 0.82
CA LYS A 54 3.32 4.75 0.99
C LYS A 54 4.05 5.56 2.04
N LEU A 55 4.33 6.81 1.71
CA LEU A 55 4.85 7.79 2.67
C LEU A 55 3.73 8.23 3.62
N ASP A 56 4.05 8.36 4.91
CA ASP A 56 3.12 8.89 5.91
C ASP A 56 2.76 10.36 5.62
N PRO A 57 1.64 10.87 6.14
CA PRO A 57 1.22 12.26 5.90
C PRO A 57 2.22 13.32 6.41
N GLN A 58 3.09 12.96 7.35
CA GLN A 58 4.13 13.83 7.90
C GLN A 58 5.44 13.79 7.09
N GLY A 59 5.55 12.91 6.11
CA GLY A 59 6.75 12.78 5.26
C GLY A 59 7.95 12.15 5.97
N ARG A 60 7.74 11.35 7.02
CA ARG A 60 8.81 10.81 7.87
C ARG A 60 9.02 9.32 7.77
N ILE A 61 7.96 8.56 7.48
CA ILE A 61 7.97 7.10 7.45
C ILE A 61 7.40 6.60 6.13
N PHE A 62 8.14 5.77 5.42
CA PHE A 62 7.56 4.94 4.37
C PHE A 62 7.06 3.65 4.98
N TYR A 63 5.77 3.41 4.85
CA TYR A 63 5.14 2.12 5.15
C TYR A 63 5.29 1.21 3.94
N VAL A 64 5.79 -0.01 4.15
CA VAL A 64 6.00 -1.00 3.09
C VAL A 64 5.29 -2.29 3.45
N ALA A 65 4.29 -2.67 2.66
CA ALA A 65 3.61 -3.95 2.83
C ALA A 65 4.53 -5.11 2.47
N ASP A 66 4.61 -6.13 3.30
CA ASP A 66 5.36 -7.36 3.05
C ASP A 66 4.41 -8.56 3.02
N MET A 67 4.27 -9.11 1.82
CA MET A 67 3.38 -10.23 1.57
C MET A 67 3.82 -11.50 2.32
N THR A 68 5.10 -11.78 2.35
CA THR A 68 5.64 -13.00 2.99
C THR A 68 5.59 -12.90 4.51
N LYS A 69 5.90 -11.73 5.07
CA LYS A 69 5.91 -11.52 6.53
C LYS A 69 4.52 -11.25 7.10
N GLY A 70 3.57 -10.81 6.26
CA GLY A 70 2.19 -10.56 6.68
C GLY A 70 2.04 -9.32 7.55
N GLY A 71 2.61 -8.21 7.11
CA GLY A 71 2.55 -6.94 7.82
C GLY A 71 3.22 -5.81 7.06
N VAL A 72 3.54 -4.75 7.76
CA VAL A 72 4.04 -3.51 7.19
C VAL A 72 5.33 -3.09 7.89
N HIS A 73 6.41 -2.89 7.12
CA HIS A 73 7.64 -2.28 7.62
C HIS A 73 7.49 -0.78 7.76
N GLU A 74 8.21 -0.21 8.72
CA GLU A 74 8.34 1.23 8.94
C GLU A 74 9.75 1.67 8.57
N ILE A 75 9.90 2.35 7.44
CA ILE A 75 11.19 2.81 6.94
C ILE A 75 11.33 4.30 7.22
N ASP A 76 12.31 4.68 8.01
CA ASP A 76 12.61 6.10 8.27
C ASP A 76 13.06 6.78 6.97
N ALA A 77 12.37 7.84 6.58
CA ALA A 77 12.59 8.51 5.30
C ALA A 77 13.91 9.28 5.24
N ALA A 78 14.40 9.78 6.39
CA ALA A 78 15.64 10.56 6.46
C ALA A 78 16.88 9.65 6.44
N THR A 79 16.87 8.56 7.22
CA THR A 79 18.01 7.64 7.36
C THR A 79 17.97 6.48 6.39
N PHE A 80 16.82 6.20 5.77
CA PHE A 80 16.56 5.05 4.91
C PHE A 80 16.89 3.73 5.63
N THR A 81 16.37 3.55 6.84
CA THR A 81 16.55 2.36 7.68
C THR A 81 15.21 1.77 8.09
N ASP A 82 15.14 0.45 8.21
CA ASP A 82 13.98 -0.25 8.77
C ASP A 82 13.96 -0.09 10.28
N THR A 83 12.93 0.58 10.82
CA THR A 83 12.82 0.95 12.23
C THR A 83 11.76 0.18 12.98
N GLY A 84 10.89 -0.57 12.28
CA GLY A 84 9.82 -1.31 12.90
C GLY A 84 8.99 -2.13 11.93
N PHE A 85 8.18 -3.04 12.51
CA PHE A 85 7.28 -3.89 11.76
C PHE A 85 5.93 -4.01 12.48
N ILE A 86 4.86 -3.78 11.75
CA ILE A 86 3.48 -3.85 12.25
C ILE A 86 2.81 -5.09 11.65
N PRO A 87 2.53 -6.15 12.41
CA PRO A 87 1.77 -7.31 11.92
C PRO A 87 0.34 -6.89 11.54
N THR A 88 -0.14 -7.32 10.37
CA THR A 88 -1.50 -7.00 9.90
C THR A 88 -2.31 -8.24 9.55
N GLY A 89 -1.84 -9.04 8.61
CA GLY A 89 -2.51 -10.25 8.18
C GLY A 89 -1.78 -10.92 7.02
N LYS A 90 -2.24 -12.10 6.66
CA LYS A 90 -1.61 -12.92 5.63
C LYS A 90 -1.63 -12.24 4.26
N ASP A 91 -0.49 -12.22 3.59
CA ASP A 91 -0.29 -11.57 2.29
C ASP A 91 -0.66 -10.07 2.33
N ALA A 92 -0.11 -9.31 3.28
CA ALA A 92 -0.23 -7.85 3.30
C ALA A 92 0.24 -7.28 1.95
N HIS A 93 -0.60 -6.46 1.28
CA HIS A 93 -0.36 -6.13 -0.12
C HIS A 93 -0.51 -4.64 -0.44
N GLY A 94 -1.73 -4.11 -0.49
CA GLY A 94 -1.99 -2.71 -0.85
C GLY A 94 -2.10 -1.79 0.36
N LEU A 95 -1.65 -0.56 0.22
CA LEU A 95 -1.60 0.48 1.25
C LEU A 95 -2.38 1.72 0.78
N TYR A 96 -3.39 2.15 1.55
CA TYR A 96 -4.28 3.25 1.18
C TYR A 96 -4.46 4.22 2.34
N PRO A 97 -3.82 5.41 2.31
CA PRO A 97 -4.09 6.45 3.30
C PRO A 97 -5.55 6.93 3.25
N SER A 98 -6.15 7.14 4.41
CA SER A 98 -7.46 7.80 4.50
C SER A 98 -7.39 9.24 4.00
N ARG A 99 -8.50 9.79 3.52
CA ARG A 99 -8.53 11.17 2.98
C ARG A 99 -8.27 12.24 4.04
N ASP A 100 -8.58 11.95 5.30
CA ASP A 100 -8.28 12.83 6.42
C ASP A 100 -6.86 12.62 7.00
N ALA A 101 -6.06 11.77 6.37
CA ALA A 101 -4.68 11.48 6.75
C ALA A 101 -4.50 10.94 8.18
N LYS A 102 -5.52 10.26 8.74
CA LYS A 102 -5.45 9.70 10.09
C LYS A 102 -5.06 8.25 10.14
N VAL A 103 -5.47 7.47 9.13
CA VAL A 103 -5.25 6.03 9.12
C VAL A 103 -4.73 5.53 7.77
N LEU A 104 -4.08 4.37 7.83
CA LEU A 104 -3.65 3.59 6.68
C LEU A 104 -4.45 2.29 6.63
N TYR A 105 -5.13 2.05 5.50
CA TYR A 105 -5.79 0.78 5.22
C TYR A 105 -4.79 -0.16 4.54
N VAL A 106 -4.66 -1.38 5.07
CA VAL A 106 -3.77 -2.43 4.56
C VAL A 106 -4.61 -3.61 4.10
N SER A 107 -4.58 -3.93 2.80
CA SER A 107 -5.26 -5.14 2.31
C SER A 107 -4.43 -6.38 2.65
N ASN A 108 -5.06 -7.39 3.27
CA ASN A 108 -4.45 -8.68 3.57
C ASN A 108 -5.02 -9.71 2.59
N ARG A 109 -4.36 -9.87 1.45
CA ARG A 109 -4.91 -10.56 0.27
C ARG A 109 -5.32 -12.01 0.51
N ARG A 110 -4.60 -12.76 1.33
CA ARG A 110 -4.97 -14.12 1.78
C ARG A 110 -5.33 -14.19 3.26
N GLY A 111 -5.54 -13.04 3.86
CA GLY A 111 -5.99 -12.87 5.24
C GLY A 111 -7.47 -12.52 5.34
N ASP A 112 -8.20 -12.50 4.21
CA ASP A 112 -9.64 -12.26 4.15
C ASP A 112 -10.06 -10.94 4.84
N SER A 113 -9.16 -9.94 4.86
CA SER A 113 -9.36 -8.76 5.71
C SER A 113 -8.63 -7.50 5.23
N VAL A 114 -9.04 -6.38 5.81
CA VAL A 114 -8.32 -5.11 5.76
C VAL A 114 -7.94 -4.71 7.19
N THR A 115 -6.67 -4.40 7.42
CA THR A 115 -6.21 -3.86 8.70
C THR A 115 -6.17 -2.33 8.63
N VAL A 116 -6.59 -1.66 9.69
CA VAL A 116 -6.54 -0.20 9.82
C VAL A 116 -5.46 0.16 10.82
N ILE A 117 -4.45 0.91 10.39
CA ILE A 117 -3.35 1.40 11.22
C ILE A 117 -3.54 2.90 11.45
N ASP A 118 -3.50 3.35 12.70
CA ASP A 118 -3.52 4.77 13.04
C ASP A 118 -2.13 5.38 12.84
N PHE A 119 -2.02 6.47 12.08
CA PHE A 119 -0.73 7.12 11.78
C PHE A 119 -0.07 7.77 12.99
N THR A 120 -0.84 8.16 14.01
CA THR A 120 -0.30 8.83 15.22
C THR A 120 0.33 7.81 16.17
N THR A 121 -0.40 6.72 16.44
CA THR A 121 0.05 5.67 17.36
C THR A 121 0.92 4.62 16.69
N ARG A 122 0.82 4.51 15.36
CA ARG A 122 1.46 3.48 14.53
C ARG A 122 1.06 2.06 14.97
N GLN A 123 -0.21 1.89 15.37
CA GLN A 123 -0.76 0.63 15.84
C GLN A 123 -2.01 0.26 15.04
N PRO A 124 -2.28 -1.03 14.85
CA PRO A 124 -3.56 -1.48 14.34
C PRO A 124 -4.69 -1.07 15.31
N VAL A 125 -5.72 -0.42 14.78
CA VAL A 125 -6.90 0.01 15.54
C VAL A 125 -8.16 -0.76 15.16
N ALA A 126 -8.17 -1.41 14.00
CA ALA A 126 -9.27 -2.26 13.55
C ALA A 126 -8.79 -3.30 12.54
N THR A 127 -9.54 -4.38 12.42
CA THR A 127 -9.43 -5.35 11.32
C THR A 127 -10.83 -5.64 10.78
N TRP A 128 -11.05 -5.35 9.50
CA TRP A 128 -12.32 -5.57 8.80
C TRP A 128 -12.29 -6.91 8.08
N THR A 129 -13.05 -7.87 8.57
CA THR A 129 -13.11 -9.21 7.98
C THR A 129 -14.15 -9.26 6.86
N ILE A 130 -13.83 -9.89 5.75
CA ILE A 130 -14.77 -10.12 4.65
C ILE A 130 -15.69 -11.28 5.00
N PRO A 131 -17.02 -11.08 5.07
CA PRO A 131 -17.96 -12.15 5.35
C PRO A 131 -17.87 -13.28 4.30
N GLY A 132 -17.62 -14.50 4.74
CA GLY A 132 -17.42 -15.66 3.88
C GLY A 132 -16.04 -15.78 3.25
N GLY A 133 -15.10 -14.95 3.67
CA GLY A 133 -13.75 -14.90 3.12
C GLY A 133 -13.65 -14.05 1.86
N GLY A 134 -12.42 -13.76 1.46
CA GLY A 134 -12.15 -12.98 0.25
C GLY A 134 -10.66 -12.68 0.06
N SER A 135 -10.33 -12.05 -1.06
CA SER A 135 -8.95 -11.76 -1.45
C SER A 135 -8.77 -10.27 -1.82
N PRO A 136 -8.91 -9.35 -0.85
CA PRO A 136 -8.76 -7.92 -1.12
C PRO A 136 -7.34 -7.62 -1.58
N ASP A 137 -7.19 -6.99 -2.73
CA ASP A 137 -5.91 -6.78 -3.39
C ASP A 137 -5.64 -5.28 -3.59
N MET A 138 -5.71 -4.78 -4.79
CA MET A 138 -5.38 -3.39 -5.12
C MET A 138 -6.62 -2.52 -5.29
N GLY A 139 -6.48 -1.22 -5.03
CA GLY A 139 -7.61 -0.30 -5.19
C GLY A 139 -7.34 1.12 -4.73
N GLY A 140 -8.29 1.70 -4.01
CA GLY A 140 -8.17 3.07 -3.51
C GLY A 140 -9.38 3.55 -2.74
N VAL A 141 -9.18 4.66 -2.04
CA VAL A 141 -10.23 5.37 -1.31
C VAL A 141 -10.96 6.32 -2.25
N SER A 142 -12.29 6.39 -2.18
CA SER A 142 -13.10 7.34 -2.94
C SER A 142 -12.71 8.80 -2.64
N ALA A 143 -13.03 9.72 -3.56
CA ALA A 143 -12.66 11.13 -3.42
C ALA A 143 -13.21 11.78 -2.15
N ASP A 144 -14.42 11.39 -1.74
CA ASP A 144 -15.09 11.85 -0.53
C ASP A 144 -14.60 11.14 0.75
N GLY A 145 -13.75 10.13 0.61
CA GLY A 145 -13.18 9.37 1.71
C GLY A 145 -14.12 8.33 2.33
N THR A 146 -15.34 8.17 1.82
CA THR A 146 -16.37 7.32 2.47
C THR A 146 -16.27 5.85 2.14
N MET A 147 -15.59 5.50 1.04
CA MET A 147 -15.47 4.13 0.54
C MET A 147 -14.03 3.75 0.26
N LEU A 148 -13.66 2.55 0.68
CA LEU A 148 -12.45 1.85 0.21
C LEU A 148 -12.87 0.80 -0.80
N TRP A 149 -12.38 0.92 -2.04
CA TRP A 149 -12.62 -0.02 -3.12
C TRP A 149 -11.40 -0.88 -3.37
N LEU A 150 -11.56 -2.21 -3.39
CA LEU A 150 -10.48 -3.16 -3.61
C LEU A 150 -10.89 -4.21 -4.64
N SER A 151 -9.99 -4.57 -5.55
CA SER A 151 -10.16 -5.78 -6.36
C SER A 151 -10.10 -7.03 -5.48
N GLY A 152 -10.90 -8.02 -5.79
CA GLY A 152 -10.89 -9.34 -5.16
C GLY A 152 -10.25 -10.36 -6.10
N ARG A 153 -8.90 -10.44 -6.08
CA ARG A 153 -8.10 -11.11 -7.11
C ARG A 153 -8.49 -12.55 -7.38
N TYR A 154 -8.72 -13.32 -6.32
CA TYR A 154 -9.03 -14.75 -6.44
C TYR A 154 -10.55 -15.03 -6.42
N ASP A 155 -11.35 -14.01 -6.12
CA ASP A 155 -12.82 -14.13 -6.03
C ASP A 155 -13.53 -13.56 -7.26
N ASN A 156 -12.78 -12.92 -8.17
CA ASN A 156 -13.32 -12.31 -9.39
C ASN A 156 -14.40 -11.25 -9.11
N VAL A 157 -14.13 -10.40 -8.13
CA VAL A 157 -15.05 -9.34 -7.69
C VAL A 157 -14.32 -8.02 -7.48
N VAL A 158 -15.10 -6.96 -7.24
CA VAL A 158 -14.63 -5.72 -6.60
C VAL A 158 -15.38 -5.59 -5.27
N TYR A 159 -14.64 -5.36 -4.19
CA TYR A 159 -15.18 -5.08 -2.86
C TYR A 159 -15.31 -3.58 -2.64
N GLY A 160 -16.37 -3.15 -1.98
CA GLY A 160 -16.56 -1.80 -1.46
C GLY A 160 -16.79 -1.85 0.04
N PHE A 161 -15.92 -1.21 0.82
CA PHE A 161 -16.04 -1.10 2.27
C PHE A 161 -16.41 0.31 2.68
N SER A 162 -17.31 0.47 3.63
CA SER A 162 -17.52 1.74 4.31
C SER A 162 -16.28 2.07 5.15
N THR A 163 -15.71 3.25 4.98
CA THR A 163 -14.54 3.68 5.78
C THR A 163 -14.91 4.09 7.20
N ALA A 164 -16.20 4.29 7.49
CA ALA A 164 -16.68 4.67 8.81
C ALA A 164 -16.57 3.54 9.84
N ASP A 165 -16.80 2.30 9.39
CA ASP A 165 -16.90 1.12 10.29
C ASP A 165 -16.37 -0.18 9.67
N GLY A 166 -15.95 -0.13 8.41
CA GLY A 166 -15.35 -1.27 7.70
C GLY A 166 -16.34 -2.34 7.22
N HIS A 167 -17.66 -2.09 7.30
CA HIS A 167 -18.59 -3.08 6.79
C HIS A 167 -18.53 -3.17 5.26
N LEU A 168 -18.71 -4.38 4.74
CA LEU A 168 -18.75 -4.64 3.32
C LEU A 168 -20.08 -4.14 2.73
N VAL A 169 -20.03 -3.03 1.97
CA VAL A 169 -21.19 -2.40 1.33
C VAL A 169 -21.49 -3.05 -0.02
N ALA A 170 -20.44 -3.45 -0.74
CA ALA A 170 -20.57 -3.97 -2.09
C ALA A 170 -19.61 -5.13 -2.36
N LYS A 171 -20.12 -6.13 -3.10
CA LYS A 171 -19.36 -7.23 -3.70
C LYS A 171 -19.83 -7.38 -5.14
N ILE A 172 -19.09 -6.78 -6.08
CA ILE A 172 -19.50 -6.63 -7.48
C ILE A 172 -18.75 -7.67 -8.32
N PRO A 173 -19.42 -8.55 -9.05
CA PRO A 173 -18.78 -9.49 -9.97
C PRO A 173 -17.92 -8.74 -11.01
N ALA A 174 -16.71 -9.22 -11.24
CA ALA A 174 -15.76 -8.68 -12.20
C ALA A 174 -15.19 -9.78 -13.11
N GLY A 175 -14.31 -9.41 -14.04
CA GLY A 175 -13.57 -10.35 -14.86
C GLY A 175 -12.62 -11.23 -14.04
N ARG A 176 -11.99 -12.20 -14.70
CA ARG A 176 -11.06 -13.15 -14.02
C ARG A 176 -9.82 -12.44 -13.49
N SER A 177 -9.46 -12.76 -12.26
CA SER A 177 -8.26 -12.28 -11.57
C SER A 177 -8.06 -10.76 -11.64
N PRO A 178 -9.06 -9.93 -11.26
CA PRO A 178 -8.85 -8.48 -11.21
C PRO A 178 -7.71 -8.16 -10.25
N HIS A 179 -6.77 -7.31 -10.69
CA HIS A 179 -5.61 -6.94 -9.89
C HIS A 179 -5.59 -5.43 -9.64
N GLY A 180 -5.11 -4.66 -10.60
CA GLY A 180 -5.12 -3.21 -10.47
C GLY A 180 -6.54 -2.64 -10.53
N LEU A 181 -6.86 -1.70 -9.65
CA LEU A 181 -8.14 -0.99 -9.64
C LEU A 181 -7.87 0.50 -9.44
N CYS A 182 -8.26 1.31 -10.42
CA CYS A 182 -8.24 2.76 -10.31
C CYS A 182 -9.60 3.26 -9.85
N VAL A 183 -9.62 4.00 -8.74
CA VAL A 183 -10.83 4.65 -8.21
C VAL A 183 -10.85 6.10 -8.68
N TRP A 184 -11.86 6.49 -9.44
CA TRP A 184 -12.00 7.83 -10.03
C TRP A 184 -13.27 8.53 -9.52
N PRO A 185 -13.23 9.85 -9.31
CA PRO A 185 -12.08 10.75 -9.37
C PRO A 185 -11.15 10.61 -8.16
N GLN A 186 -9.88 10.95 -8.35
CA GLN A 186 -8.89 11.01 -7.27
C GLN A 186 -8.49 12.46 -7.03
N PRO A 187 -8.41 12.92 -5.77
CA PRO A 187 -7.79 14.19 -5.44
C PRO A 187 -6.29 14.12 -5.68
N GLY A 188 -5.70 15.24 -6.11
CA GLY A 188 -4.28 15.32 -6.39
C GLY A 188 -3.97 15.48 -7.89
N ARG A 189 -2.73 15.86 -8.18
CA ARG A 189 -2.29 16.25 -9.52
C ARG A 189 -1.56 15.14 -10.27
N TYR A 190 -0.89 14.26 -9.53
CA TYR A 190 -0.03 13.22 -10.11
C TYR A 190 -0.49 11.83 -9.69
N SER A 191 -0.48 10.91 -10.63
CA SER A 191 -0.76 9.50 -10.37
C SER A 191 0.53 8.73 -10.09
N LEU A 192 0.52 7.89 -9.08
CA LEU A 192 1.60 6.97 -8.76
C LEU A 192 1.22 5.56 -9.19
N GLY A 193 1.77 5.16 -10.34
CA GLY A 193 1.61 3.81 -10.85
C GLY A 193 0.20 3.41 -11.26
N HIS A 194 -0.03 2.12 -11.38
CA HIS A 194 -1.27 1.53 -11.91
C HIS A 194 -2.45 1.54 -10.94
N THR A 195 -2.23 1.93 -9.71
CA THR A 195 -3.29 2.02 -8.69
C THR A 195 -4.07 3.33 -8.72
N GLY A 196 -3.63 4.30 -9.53
CA GLY A 196 -4.29 5.59 -9.65
C GLY A 196 -4.24 6.46 -8.38
N VAL A 197 -3.35 6.13 -7.44
CA VAL A 197 -3.12 6.97 -6.26
C VAL A 197 -2.47 8.28 -6.70
N THR A 198 -3.06 9.41 -6.32
CA THR A 198 -2.60 10.75 -6.71
C THR A 198 -2.27 11.59 -5.49
N ARG A 199 -1.33 12.51 -5.67
CA ARG A 199 -0.92 13.52 -4.69
C ARG A 199 -1.04 14.93 -5.26
#